data_b3c89cea5ea60635c12f378c01553d53
#
_entry.id   b3c89cea5ea60635c12f378c01553d53
#
_cell.length_a   1.000
_cell.length_b   1.000
_cell.length_c   1.000
_cell.angle_alpha   90.00
_cell.angle_beta   90.00
_cell.angle_gamma   90.00
#
_symmetry.space_group_name_H-M   'P 1'
#
loop_
_entity.id
_entity.type
_entity.pdbx_description
1 polymer ?
#
loop_
_entity_poly.entity_id
_entity_poly.type
_entity_poly.pdbx_seq_one_letter_code
_entity_poly.pdbx_strand_id
1 'polypeptide(L)'
;MAENDGYREKKKRWQKFMFGYNTVMCFSAGPPMVLAGDLTRKLMKWPYDDPVMMGIYGSIVTSVGVLSAVALKDESKYESFLPVLYTQIMYKTATCALIANKLRKKEVSSWGLHFILWFFVLYIVLLAKAIPWKANECCVEEAIPDQDSEVM
;
A
#
# COMPACT_ATOMS: atom_id res chain seq x y z
N MET A 1 -8.32 21.90 -20.66
CA MET A 1 -7.32 20.86 -21.02
C MET A 1 -6.09 20.93 -20.11
N ALA A 2 -5.38 22.05 -20.00
CA ALA A 2 -4.15 22.18 -19.21
C ALA A 2 -4.26 21.86 -17.69
N GLU A 3 -5.39 22.11 -17.06
CA GLU A 3 -5.61 21.87 -15.63
C GLU A 3 -5.63 20.36 -15.30
N ASN A 4 -6.12 19.54 -16.22
CA ASN A 4 -6.20 18.08 -16.06
C ASN A 4 -4.80 17.43 -16.17
N ASP A 5 -3.93 17.97 -17.01
CA ASP A 5 -2.58 17.42 -17.21
C ASP A 5 -1.70 17.64 -15.97
N GLY A 6 -1.78 18.82 -15.36
CA GLY A 6 -1.06 19.11 -14.12
C GLY A 6 -1.49 18.24 -12.93
N TYR A 7 -2.78 17.92 -12.85
CA TYR A 7 -3.29 17.02 -11.82
C TYR A 7 -2.79 15.58 -12.03
N ARG A 8 -2.83 15.06 -13.26
CA ARG A 8 -2.35 13.71 -13.63
C ARG A 8 -0.86 13.55 -13.32
N GLU A 9 -0.03 14.53 -13.68
CA GLU A 9 1.40 14.50 -13.36
C GLU A 9 1.66 14.49 -11.86
N LYS A 10 0.92 15.31 -11.09
CA LYS A 10 1.03 15.30 -9.63
C LYS A 10 0.67 13.95 -9.04
N LYS A 11 -0.37 13.28 -9.55
CA LYS A 11 -0.76 11.93 -9.12
C LYS A 11 0.32 10.90 -9.45
N LYS A 12 0.86 10.90 -10.66
CA LYS A 12 1.97 10.00 -11.06
C LYS A 12 3.19 10.17 -10.16
N ARG A 13 3.56 11.40 -9.78
CA ARG A 13 4.65 11.64 -8.82
C ARG A 13 4.34 11.02 -7.46
N TRP A 14 3.12 11.15 -6.94
CA TRP A 14 2.72 10.53 -5.68
C TRP A 14 2.71 9.01 -5.76
N GLN A 15 2.25 8.44 -6.86
CA GLN A 15 2.28 6.99 -7.11
C GLN A 15 3.73 6.48 -7.15
N LYS A 16 4.61 7.14 -7.88
CA LYS A 16 6.04 6.81 -7.93
C LYS A 16 6.66 6.85 -6.54
N PHE A 17 6.39 7.91 -5.79
CA PHE A 17 6.85 8.04 -4.40
C PHE A 17 6.35 6.87 -3.54
N MET A 18 5.05 6.55 -3.62
CA MET A 18 4.46 5.49 -2.80
C MET A 18 4.98 4.10 -3.18
N PHE A 19 5.14 3.80 -4.46
CA PHE A 19 5.75 2.53 -4.88
C PHE A 19 7.21 2.44 -4.43
N GLY A 20 7.99 3.52 -4.53
CA GLY A 20 9.37 3.57 -4.01
C GLY A 20 9.42 3.38 -2.50
N TYR A 21 8.59 4.09 -1.77
CA TYR A 21 8.48 3.97 -0.33
C TYR A 21 8.05 2.56 0.11
N ASN A 22 7.04 1.98 -0.56
CA ASN A 22 6.62 0.60 -0.33
C ASN A 22 7.77 -0.39 -0.55
N THR A 23 8.50 -0.24 -1.65
CA THR A 23 9.62 -1.14 -1.95
C THR A 23 10.62 -1.14 -0.81
N VAL A 24 11.08 0.03 -0.38
CA VAL A 24 12.06 0.12 0.72
C VAL A 24 11.50 -0.41 2.03
N MET A 25 10.31 0.07 2.45
CA MET A 25 9.73 -0.28 3.74
C MET A 25 9.30 -1.75 3.82
N CYS A 26 8.74 -2.27 2.74
CA CYS A 26 8.27 -3.65 2.73
C CYS A 26 9.43 -4.65 2.66
N PHE A 27 10.51 -4.36 1.95
CA PHE A 27 11.68 -5.23 1.94
C PHE A 27 12.50 -5.13 3.24
N SER A 28 12.46 -4.01 3.94
CA SER A 28 13.11 -3.90 5.24
C SER A 28 12.35 -4.60 6.37
N ALA A 29 11.02 -4.72 6.27
CA ALA A 29 10.18 -5.30 7.31
C ALA A 29 9.70 -6.73 7.00
N GLY A 30 9.25 -6.99 5.78
CA GLY A 30 8.61 -8.26 5.41
C GLY A 30 9.50 -9.49 5.54
N PRO A 31 10.65 -9.57 4.85
CA PRO A 31 11.55 -10.72 4.97
C PRO A 31 12.02 -11.01 6.40
N PRO A 32 12.41 -10.02 7.24
CA PRO A 32 12.70 -10.28 8.64
C PRO A 32 11.54 -10.87 9.44
N MET A 33 10.29 -10.49 9.15
CA MET A 33 9.12 -11.09 9.80
C MET A 33 8.95 -12.57 9.46
N VAL A 34 9.31 -12.96 8.25
CA VAL A 34 9.22 -14.37 7.80
C VAL A 34 10.41 -15.20 8.31
N LEU A 35 11.62 -14.67 8.17
CA LEU A 35 12.86 -15.42 8.41
C LEU A 35 13.33 -15.37 9.86
N ALA A 36 13.00 -14.29 10.57
CA ALA A 36 13.46 -14.02 11.94
C ALA A 36 12.31 -13.43 12.79
N GLY A 37 11.14 -14.09 12.77
CA GLY A 37 9.92 -13.62 13.41
C GLY A 37 10.08 -13.25 14.87
N ASP A 38 10.77 -14.09 15.66
CA ASP A 38 11.03 -13.84 17.09
C ASP A 38 11.89 -12.60 17.34
N LEU A 39 12.94 -12.40 16.53
CA LEU A 39 13.78 -11.22 16.63
C LEU A 39 12.99 -9.97 16.24
N THR A 40 12.24 -10.05 15.14
CA THR A 40 11.40 -8.95 14.65
C THR A 40 10.34 -8.58 15.68
N ARG A 41 9.68 -9.56 16.30
CA ARG A 41 8.71 -9.36 17.38
C ARG A 41 9.33 -8.62 18.57
N LYS A 42 10.51 -9.04 19.01
CA LYS A 42 11.22 -8.39 20.12
C LYS A 42 11.60 -6.95 19.80
N LEU A 43 12.11 -6.70 18.58
CA LEU A 43 12.49 -5.35 18.13
C LEU A 43 11.28 -4.42 18.02
N MET A 44 10.17 -4.92 17.46
CA MET A 44 8.93 -4.15 17.32
C MET A 44 8.14 -4.03 18.63
N LYS A 45 8.58 -4.67 19.72
CA LYS A 45 7.81 -4.75 20.96
C LYS A 45 6.39 -5.28 20.76
N TRP A 46 6.25 -6.23 19.84
CA TRP A 46 4.96 -6.85 19.51
C TRP A 46 4.53 -7.77 20.65
N PRO A 47 3.35 -7.58 21.25
CA PRO A 47 2.97 -8.26 22.48
C PRO A 47 2.44 -9.69 22.27
N TYR A 48 2.13 -10.04 21.03
CA TYR A 48 1.56 -11.35 20.71
C TYR A 48 2.65 -12.32 20.26
N ASP A 49 2.59 -13.55 20.76
CA ASP A 49 3.49 -14.64 20.41
C ASP A 49 2.79 -15.60 19.45
N ASP A 50 2.74 -15.22 18.20
CA ASP A 50 2.18 -16.05 17.13
C ASP A 50 3.11 -16.00 15.90
N PRO A 51 4.01 -16.97 15.76
CA PRO A 51 4.95 -17.02 14.64
C PRO A 51 4.25 -17.23 13.29
N VAL A 52 3.11 -17.91 13.26
CA VAL A 52 2.36 -18.15 12.04
C VAL A 52 1.77 -16.85 11.53
N MET A 53 1.12 -16.08 12.40
CA MET A 53 0.57 -14.77 12.05
C MET A 53 1.67 -13.80 11.62
N MET A 54 2.83 -13.82 12.29
CA MET A 54 3.98 -13.01 11.90
C MET A 54 4.50 -13.38 10.51
N GLY A 55 4.57 -14.68 10.20
CA GLY A 55 4.96 -15.20 8.89
C GLY A 55 3.97 -14.80 7.79
N ILE A 56 2.68 -14.95 8.03
CA ILE A 56 1.63 -14.55 7.08
C ILE A 56 1.71 -13.05 6.80
N TYR A 57 1.78 -12.25 7.85
CA TYR A 57 1.86 -10.79 7.71
C TYR A 57 3.14 -10.37 6.98
N GLY A 58 4.27 -10.97 7.31
CA GLY A 58 5.55 -10.74 6.64
C GLY A 58 5.51 -11.11 5.16
N SER A 59 4.82 -12.20 4.80
CA SER A 59 4.63 -12.60 3.40
C SER A 59 3.79 -11.60 2.62
N ILE A 60 2.70 -11.11 3.20
CA ILE A 60 1.85 -10.06 2.59
C ILE A 60 2.68 -8.79 2.37
N VAL A 61 3.41 -8.34 3.38
CA VAL A 61 4.26 -7.15 3.30
C VAL A 61 5.34 -7.33 2.23
N THR A 62 6.01 -8.49 2.16
CA THR A 62 7.01 -8.78 1.13
C THR A 62 6.40 -8.74 -0.27
N SER A 63 5.22 -9.34 -0.46
CA SER A 63 4.51 -9.35 -1.75
C SER A 63 4.16 -7.93 -2.22
N VAL A 64 3.72 -7.07 -1.32
CA VAL A 64 3.49 -5.65 -1.61
C VAL A 64 4.80 -4.96 -2.05
N GLY A 65 5.92 -5.28 -1.41
CA GLY A 65 7.24 -4.77 -1.81
C GLY A 65 7.63 -5.19 -3.21
N VAL A 66 7.47 -6.48 -3.54
CA VAL A 66 7.77 -7.02 -4.89
C VAL A 66 6.90 -6.35 -5.95
N LEU A 67 5.58 -6.29 -5.76
CA LEU A 67 4.66 -5.67 -6.71
C LEU A 67 4.96 -4.18 -6.89
N SER A 68 5.32 -3.48 -5.82
CA SER A 68 5.70 -2.07 -5.88
C SER A 68 7.02 -1.87 -6.64
N ALA A 69 8.00 -2.76 -6.46
CA ALA A 69 9.26 -2.73 -7.22
C ALA A 69 9.04 -3.01 -8.71
N VAL A 70 8.11 -3.91 -9.05
CA VAL A 70 7.71 -4.17 -10.45
C VAL A 70 7.03 -2.94 -11.05
N ALA A 71 6.13 -2.30 -10.32
CA ALA A 71 5.47 -1.07 -10.77
C ALA A 71 6.47 0.04 -11.11
N LEU A 72 7.53 0.20 -10.34
CA LEU A 72 8.55 1.24 -10.56
C LEU A 72 9.31 1.11 -11.89
N LYS A 73 9.30 -0.07 -12.52
CA LYS A 73 10.01 -0.28 -13.79
C LYS A 73 9.34 0.40 -14.97
N ASP A 74 8.03 0.65 -14.90
CA ASP A 74 7.26 1.21 -16.00
C ASP A 74 6.15 2.13 -15.49
N GLU A 75 6.37 3.42 -15.65
CA GLU A 75 5.41 4.44 -15.18
C GLU A 75 4.07 4.41 -15.94
N SER A 76 4.03 3.83 -17.14
CA SER A 76 2.79 3.69 -17.91
C SER A 76 1.83 2.68 -17.27
N LYS A 77 2.34 1.77 -16.46
CA LYS A 77 1.58 0.70 -15.80
C LYS A 77 1.14 1.03 -14.38
N TYR A 78 1.39 2.23 -13.86
CA TYR A 78 1.02 2.58 -12.48
C TYR A 78 -0.47 2.35 -12.20
N GLU A 79 -1.34 2.61 -13.16
CA GLU A 79 -2.79 2.38 -13.01
C GLU A 79 -3.12 0.90 -12.79
N SER A 80 -2.44 -0.01 -13.49
CA SER A 80 -2.61 -1.46 -13.31
C SER A 80 -2.17 -1.96 -11.92
N PHE A 81 -1.30 -1.21 -11.23
CA PHE A 81 -0.83 -1.53 -9.88
C PHE A 81 -1.58 -0.79 -8.76
N LEU A 82 -2.56 0.05 -9.09
CA LEU A 82 -3.39 0.73 -8.09
C LEU A 82 -4.07 -0.24 -7.10
N PRO A 83 -4.53 -1.44 -7.47
CA PRO A 83 -5.06 -2.40 -6.51
C PRO A 83 -4.12 -2.71 -5.35
N VAL A 84 -2.80 -2.67 -5.56
CA VAL A 84 -1.80 -2.85 -4.50
C VAL A 84 -1.91 -1.74 -3.45
N LEU A 85 -2.13 -0.50 -3.86
CA LEU A 85 -2.30 0.64 -2.96
C LEU A 85 -3.65 0.59 -2.24
N TYR A 86 -4.73 0.22 -2.93
CA TYR A 86 -6.06 0.04 -2.33
C TYR A 86 -6.05 -1.05 -1.26
N THR A 87 -5.48 -2.21 -1.56
CA THR A 87 -5.35 -3.32 -0.62
C THR A 87 -4.61 -2.89 0.65
N GLN A 88 -3.57 -2.05 0.51
CA GLN A 88 -2.84 -1.53 1.65
C GLN A 88 -3.69 -0.63 2.55
N ILE A 89 -4.55 0.23 1.99
CA ILE A 89 -5.47 1.04 2.79
C ILE A 89 -6.40 0.13 3.58
N MET A 90 -6.99 -0.86 2.93
CA MET A 90 -7.95 -1.75 3.58
C MET A 90 -7.34 -2.49 4.77
N TYR A 91 -6.23 -3.22 4.59
CA TYR A 91 -5.69 -3.99 5.68
C TYR A 91 -5.05 -3.11 6.78
N LYS A 92 -4.44 -1.98 6.42
CA LYS A 92 -3.89 -1.04 7.41
C LYS A 92 -5.00 -0.39 8.25
N THR A 93 -6.12 0.00 7.62
CA THR A 93 -7.29 0.55 8.34
C THR A 93 -7.88 -0.49 9.29
N ALA A 94 -8.06 -1.73 8.83
CA ALA A 94 -8.53 -2.82 9.69
C ALA A 94 -7.58 -3.06 10.87
N THR A 95 -6.26 -3.09 10.62
CA THR A 95 -5.26 -3.26 11.67
C THR A 95 -5.28 -2.10 12.66
N CYS A 96 -5.41 -0.84 12.19
CA CYS A 96 -5.55 0.32 13.07
C CYS A 96 -6.79 0.22 13.97
N ALA A 97 -7.92 -0.19 13.41
CA ALA A 97 -9.16 -0.36 14.18
C ALA A 97 -9.01 -1.43 15.28
N LEU A 98 -8.38 -2.56 14.94
CA LEU A 98 -8.12 -3.63 15.91
C LEU A 98 -7.17 -3.17 17.03
N ILE A 99 -6.05 -2.53 16.68
CA ILE A 99 -5.10 -2.00 17.67
C ILE A 99 -5.77 -0.95 18.56
N ALA A 100 -6.49 0.01 17.97
CA ALA A 100 -7.18 1.05 18.73
C ALA A 100 -8.21 0.47 19.72
N ASN A 101 -8.95 -0.56 19.29
CA ASN A 101 -9.90 -1.25 20.17
C ASN A 101 -9.21 -1.95 21.34
N LYS A 102 -8.09 -2.64 21.10
CA LYS A 102 -7.29 -3.31 22.15
C LYS A 102 -6.71 -2.31 23.15
N LEU A 103 -6.17 -1.19 22.66
CA LEU A 103 -5.64 -0.12 23.50
C LEU A 103 -6.76 0.53 24.34
N ARG A 104 -7.94 0.79 23.73
CA ARG A 104 -9.10 1.36 24.44
C ARG A 104 -9.58 0.47 25.58
N LYS A 105 -9.62 -0.85 25.35
CA LYS A 105 -10.02 -1.82 26.37
C LYS A 105 -8.95 -2.07 27.43
N LYS A 106 -7.77 -1.48 27.30
CA LYS A 106 -6.60 -1.70 28.17
C LYS A 106 -6.18 -3.18 28.27
N GLU A 107 -6.53 -3.99 27.27
CA GLU A 107 -6.17 -5.40 27.23
C GLU A 107 -4.66 -5.60 27.08
N VAL A 108 -4.03 -4.72 26.31
CA VAL A 108 -2.58 -4.72 26.08
C VAL A 108 -2.12 -3.28 25.90
N SER A 109 -1.06 -2.89 26.58
CA SER A 109 -0.37 -1.63 26.33
C SER A 109 1.09 -1.90 26.01
N SER A 110 1.50 -1.62 24.79
CA SER A 110 2.88 -1.75 24.34
C SER A 110 3.25 -0.52 23.52
N TRP A 111 4.47 -0.03 23.72
CA TRP A 111 4.99 1.06 22.90
C TRP A 111 4.97 0.70 21.41
N GLY A 112 5.27 -0.55 21.07
CA GLY A 112 5.23 -1.04 19.68
C GLY A 112 3.86 -0.92 19.04
N LEU A 113 2.77 -1.22 19.79
CA LEU A 113 1.40 -1.05 19.25
C LEU A 113 1.06 0.41 18.99
N HIS A 114 1.47 1.33 19.86
CA HIS A 114 1.26 2.77 19.64
C HIS A 114 2.06 3.25 18.43
N PHE A 115 3.33 2.82 18.31
CA PHE A 115 4.17 3.15 17.16
C PHE A 115 3.55 2.67 15.85
N ILE A 116 3.12 1.39 15.77
CA ILE A 116 2.51 0.82 14.57
C ILE A 116 1.21 1.53 14.22
N LEU A 117 0.38 1.85 15.23
CA LEU A 117 -0.87 2.59 15.01
C LEU A 117 -0.61 3.94 14.33
N TRP A 118 0.27 4.76 14.91
CA TRP A 118 0.58 6.08 14.35
C TRP A 118 1.29 5.99 13.00
N PHE A 119 2.18 5.03 12.84
CA PHE A 119 2.86 4.78 11.58
C PHE A 119 1.85 4.41 10.47
N PHE A 120 0.87 3.56 10.76
CA PHE A 120 -0.15 3.18 9.78
C PHE A 120 -1.12 4.32 9.47
N VAL A 121 -1.51 5.10 10.45
CA VAL A 121 -2.35 6.29 10.23
C VAL A 121 -1.65 7.25 9.26
N LEU A 122 -0.38 7.58 9.51
CA LEU A 122 0.40 8.42 8.61
C LEU A 122 0.50 7.81 7.21
N TYR A 123 0.74 6.51 7.15
CA TYR A 123 0.87 5.77 5.90
C TYR A 123 -0.43 5.81 5.08
N ILE A 124 -1.59 5.63 5.71
CA ILE A 124 -2.91 5.73 5.06
C ILE A 124 -3.12 7.12 4.46
N VAL A 125 -2.72 8.18 5.16
CA VAL A 125 -2.81 9.55 4.64
C VAL A 125 -1.95 9.73 3.38
N LEU A 126 -0.75 9.15 3.36
CA LEU A 126 0.12 9.20 2.18
C LEU A 126 -0.45 8.39 1.01
N LEU A 127 -0.99 7.19 1.28
CA LEU A 127 -1.66 6.37 0.28
C LEU A 127 -2.86 7.10 -0.34
N ALA A 128 -3.68 7.76 0.49
CA ALA A 128 -4.85 8.51 0.03
C ALA A 128 -4.49 9.63 -0.96
N LYS A 129 -3.30 10.22 -0.86
CA LYS A 129 -2.80 11.20 -1.82
C LYS A 129 -2.39 10.60 -3.16
N ALA A 130 -1.95 9.35 -3.18
CA ALA A 130 -1.51 8.66 -4.39
C ALA A 130 -2.69 8.06 -5.19
N ILE A 131 -3.79 7.75 -4.53
CA ILE A 131 -4.94 7.10 -5.15
C ILE A 131 -5.86 8.13 -5.82
N PRO A 132 -6.29 7.91 -7.08
CA PRO A 132 -7.33 8.70 -7.72
C PRO A 132 -8.71 8.29 -7.16
N TRP A 133 -9.39 9.22 -6.47
CA TRP A 133 -10.69 8.94 -5.84
C TRP A 133 -11.88 9.25 -6.75
N LYS A 134 -11.67 9.97 -7.87
CA LYS A 134 -12.73 10.31 -8.81
C LYS A 134 -12.83 9.25 -9.90
N ALA A 135 -13.99 8.65 -10.04
CA ALA A 135 -14.28 7.60 -11.03
C ALA A 135 -14.01 8.04 -12.49
N ASN A 136 -14.14 9.33 -12.78
CA ASN A 136 -13.90 9.89 -14.13
C ASN A 136 -12.41 9.90 -14.52
N GLU A 137 -11.51 9.50 -13.63
CA GLU A 137 -10.07 9.49 -13.88
C GLU A 137 -9.57 8.12 -14.38
N CYS A 138 -10.39 7.06 -14.21
CA CYS A 138 -10.03 5.69 -14.63
C CYS A 138 -10.57 5.30 -16.01
N CYS A 139 -11.54 6.03 -16.57
CA CYS A 139 -12.21 5.68 -17.82
C CYS A 139 -11.99 6.79 -18.84
N VAL A 140 -10.77 7.01 -19.29
CA VAL A 140 -10.52 7.73 -20.53
C VAL A 140 -10.01 6.74 -21.55
N GLU A 141 -11.00 6.30 -22.37
CA GLU A 141 -10.80 6.07 -23.80
C GLU A 141 -9.81 4.98 -24.20
N GLU A 142 -10.19 3.72 -24.08
CA GLU A 142 -10.01 2.86 -25.24
C GLU A 142 -10.98 3.37 -26.31
N ALA A 143 -10.55 4.35 -27.09
CA ALA A 143 -11.17 4.68 -28.35
C ALA A 143 -11.15 3.40 -29.19
N ILE A 144 -12.32 2.82 -29.35
CA ILE A 144 -12.55 1.77 -30.35
C ILE A 144 -12.08 2.38 -31.68
N PRO A 145 -11.08 1.82 -32.35
CA PRO A 145 -10.75 2.29 -33.69
C PRO A 145 -11.97 2.06 -34.56
N ASP A 146 -12.47 3.14 -35.17
CA ASP A 146 -13.52 3.11 -36.18
C ASP A 146 -13.18 2.04 -37.22
N GLN A 147 -13.90 0.94 -37.17
CA GLN A 147 -13.86 -0.16 -38.14
C GLN A 147 -14.83 0.08 -39.32
N ASP A 148 -15.04 1.34 -39.69
CA ASP A 148 -15.92 1.69 -40.81
C ASP A 148 -15.17 2.48 -41.90
N SER A 149 -14.18 1.86 -42.52
CA SER A 149 -13.71 2.37 -43.84
C SER A 149 -12.96 1.33 -44.67
N GLU A 150 -13.55 0.14 -44.85
CA GLU A 150 -13.19 -0.68 -46.02
C GLU A 150 -14.38 -1.53 -46.50
N VAL A 151 -15.38 -0.86 -47.07
CA VAL A 151 -16.29 -1.48 -48.06
C VAL A 151 -16.52 -0.47 -49.16
N MET A 152 -15.68 -0.50 -50.18
CA MET A 152 -16.03 -0.22 -51.57
C MET A 152 -14.94 -0.77 -52.48
#